data_68db367ee8f8bdc661e2d26c471800d1
#
_entry.id   68db367ee8f8bdc661e2d26c471800d1
#
_cell.length_a   1.000
_cell.length_b   1.000
_cell.length_c   1.000
_cell.angle_alpha   90.00
_cell.angle_beta   90.00
_cell.angle_gamma   90.00
#
_symmetry.space_group_name_H-M   'P 1'
#
loop_
_entity.id
_entity.type
_entity.pdbx_description
1 polymer ?
#
loop_
_entity_poly.entity_id
_entity_poly.type
_entity_poly.pdbx_seq_one_letter_code
_entity_poly.pdbx_strand_id
1 'polypeptide(L)'
;IIAENMSDDADIRKKLREAVFRSGTIGSKAVDEEAESVYSNYYDYSEPVGKIVHHRILALDRGEKENFLKVSINLDETSGTGFIITKYITAESPCAEYIRTAAVDSYKRLIFPSIEREIRSELTANAAEQAIKVFASNLRQLLLQPPLKNSIMLGLDPAYRTGCKIAVVDSTGKVLDTTVIYPTPPQNKIEEAKAKLHSLIKKHNV
;
A
#
# COMPACT_ATOMS: atom_id res chain seq x y z
N ILE A 1 35.05 -4.47 -12.09
CA ILE A 1 35.22 -5.93 -12.30
C ILE A 1 35.10 -6.70 -10.98
N ILE A 2 35.98 -6.50 -9.95
CA ILE A 2 35.92 -7.28 -8.70
C ILE A 2 34.57 -7.08 -7.98
N ALA A 3 34.13 -5.85 -7.80
CA ALA A 3 32.85 -5.52 -7.15
C ALA A 3 31.65 -6.10 -7.92
N GLU A 4 31.69 -6.15 -9.21
CA GLU A 4 30.67 -6.73 -10.10
C GLU A 4 30.59 -8.25 -9.91
N ASN A 5 31.74 -8.94 -9.94
CA ASN A 5 31.81 -10.37 -9.70
C ASN A 5 31.24 -10.73 -8.29
N MET A 6 31.52 -9.90 -7.27
CA MET A 6 30.96 -10.08 -5.95
C MET A 6 29.44 -9.88 -5.94
N SER A 7 28.94 -8.97 -6.79
CA SER A 7 27.50 -8.67 -6.86
C SER A 7 26.68 -9.79 -7.50
N ASP A 8 27.29 -10.59 -8.35
CA ASP A 8 26.65 -11.72 -9.04
C ASP A 8 26.63 -13.01 -8.20
N ASP A 9 27.29 -12.99 -7.03
CA ASP A 9 27.37 -14.15 -6.14
C ASP A 9 26.02 -14.45 -5.46
N ALA A 10 25.39 -15.53 -5.89
CA ALA A 10 24.06 -15.95 -5.41
C ALA A 10 24.04 -16.27 -3.91
N ASP A 11 25.12 -16.85 -3.35
CA ASP A 11 25.17 -17.19 -1.92
C ASP A 11 25.24 -15.93 -1.06
N ILE A 12 25.99 -14.90 -1.49
CA ILE A 12 26.08 -13.62 -0.80
C ILE A 12 24.71 -12.95 -0.82
N ARG A 13 24.07 -12.88 -1.98
CA ARG A 13 22.73 -12.29 -2.13
C ARG A 13 21.72 -12.98 -1.23
N LYS A 14 21.73 -14.32 -1.20
CA LYS A 14 20.84 -15.11 -0.32
C LYS A 14 21.07 -14.80 1.17
N LYS A 15 22.34 -14.82 1.61
CA LYS A 15 22.69 -14.52 3.02
C LYS A 15 22.30 -13.09 3.42
N LEU A 16 22.54 -12.12 2.57
CA LEU A 16 22.15 -10.73 2.83
C LEU A 16 20.65 -10.56 2.90
N ARG A 17 19.90 -11.19 1.99
CA ARG A 17 18.45 -11.18 2.04
C ARG A 17 17.90 -11.79 3.35
N GLU A 18 18.43 -12.93 3.76
CA GLU A 18 18.08 -13.56 5.04
C GLU A 18 18.45 -12.66 6.23
N ALA A 19 19.59 -11.97 6.19
CA ALA A 19 20.00 -11.03 7.22
C ALA A 19 19.05 -9.83 7.32
N VAL A 20 18.57 -9.29 6.19
CA VAL A 20 17.59 -8.20 6.20
C VAL A 20 16.28 -8.64 6.87
N PHE A 21 15.76 -9.83 6.58
CA PHE A 21 14.55 -10.32 7.24
C PHE A 21 14.74 -10.60 8.73
N ARG A 22 15.95 -11.01 9.14
CA ARG A 22 16.26 -11.33 10.54
C ARG A 22 16.51 -10.10 11.41
N SER A 23 17.26 -9.12 10.89
CA SER A 23 17.77 -7.99 11.68
C SER A 23 17.67 -6.63 10.99
N GLY A 24 17.23 -6.58 9.75
CA GLY A 24 16.98 -5.32 9.04
C GLY A 24 15.72 -4.63 9.53
N THR A 25 15.69 -3.31 9.32
CA THR A 25 14.53 -2.48 9.61
C THR A 25 14.04 -1.78 8.35
N ILE A 26 12.73 -1.63 8.22
CA ILE A 26 12.12 -0.73 7.25
C ILE A 26 11.77 0.56 7.98
N GLY A 27 12.15 1.69 7.43
CA GLY A 27 11.91 3.00 8.03
C GLY A 27 11.38 3.99 7.00
N SER A 28 10.76 5.04 7.50
CA SER A 28 10.36 6.17 6.68
C SER A 28 10.67 7.49 7.37
N LYS A 29 10.94 8.50 6.56
CA LYS A 29 11.12 9.89 6.99
C LYS A 29 10.23 10.80 6.15
N ALA A 30 9.76 11.88 6.75
CA ALA A 30 9.06 12.92 6.01
C ALA A 30 9.96 13.52 4.92
N VAL A 31 9.37 13.86 3.79
CA VAL A 31 10.02 14.71 2.77
C VAL A 31 10.00 16.16 3.25
N ASP A 32 8.91 16.56 3.89
CA ASP A 32 8.71 17.86 4.55
C ASP A 32 8.00 17.62 5.89
N GLU A 33 8.69 17.90 6.99
CA GLU A 33 8.17 17.66 8.35
C GLU A 33 7.05 18.61 8.75
N GLU A 34 6.94 19.76 8.09
CA GLU A 34 5.89 20.77 8.35
C GLU A 34 4.61 20.49 7.57
N ALA A 35 4.64 19.59 6.57
CA ALA A 35 3.49 19.27 5.76
C ALA A 35 2.43 18.48 6.54
N GLU A 36 1.22 18.99 6.63
CA GLU A 36 0.09 18.25 7.20
C GLU A 36 -0.35 17.13 6.25
N SER A 37 -0.37 15.89 6.73
CA SER A 37 -0.86 14.73 5.95
C SER A 37 -1.41 13.63 6.83
N VAL A 38 -2.13 12.69 6.21
CA VAL A 38 -2.59 11.46 6.86
C VAL A 38 -1.44 10.49 7.19
N TYR A 39 -0.22 10.80 6.73
CA TYR A 39 0.98 10.00 6.95
C TYR A 39 1.85 10.49 8.11
N SER A 40 1.40 11.47 8.91
CA SER A 40 2.19 12.06 10.01
C SER A 40 2.75 11.03 11.00
N ASN A 41 2.03 9.92 11.25
CA ASN A 41 2.52 8.82 12.09
C ASN A 41 3.72 8.07 11.51
N TYR A 42 4.07 8.30 10.25
CA TYR A 42 5.18 7.66 9.54
C TYR A 42 6.31 8.64 9.19
N TYR A 43 6.29 9.88 9.71
CA TYR A 43 7.31 10.88 9.40
C TYR A 43 8.67 10.57 10.01
N ASP A 44 8.70 9.89 11.15
CA ASP A 44 9.91 9.27 11.71
C ASP A 44 9.55 7.88 12.24
N TYR A 45 9.55 6.89 11.35
CA TYR A 45 9.07 5.55 11.63
C TYR A 45 10.13 4.51 11.35
N SER A 46 10.22 3.47 12.20
CA SER A 46 11.09 2.32 11.98
C SER A 46 10.51 1.07 12.63
N GLU A 47 10.52 -0.05 11.90
CA GLU A 47 10.08 -1.36 12.39
C GLU A 47 10.92 -2.48 11.77
N PRO A 48 11.16 -3.63 12.46
CA PRO A 48 11.84 -4.78 11.87
C PRO A 48 11.12 -5.30 10.63
N VAL A 49 11.87 -5.54 9.54
CA VAL A 49 11.33 -6.03 8.26
C VAL A 49 10.53 -7.32 8.43
N GLY A 50 11.00 -8.26 9.28
CA GLY A 50 10.33 -9.53 9.51
C GLY A 50 9.06 -9.45 10.36
N LYS A 51 8.71 -8.28 10.91
CA LYS A 51 7.55 -8.10 11.82
C LYS A 51 6.53 -7.10 11.31
N ILE A 52 6.86 -6.33 10.29
CA ILE A 52 5.97 -5.29 9.79
C ILE A 52 4.66 -5.88 9.26
N VAL A 53 3.55 -5.26 9.65
CA VAL A 53 2.21 -5.70 9.24
C VAL A 53 1.81 -5.09 7.88
N HIS A 54 1.02 -5.84 7.13
CA HIS A 54 0.68 -5.54 5.73
C HIS A 54 0.07 -4.16 5.50
N HIS A 55 -0.84 -3.69 6.37
CA HIS A 55 -1.47 -2.38 6.20
C HIS A 55 -0.48 -1.21 6.35
N ARG A 56 0.58 -1.38 7.16
CA ARG A 56 1.64 -0.37 7.29
C ARG A 56 2.51 -0.30 6.05
N ILE A 57 2.84 -1.46 5.44
CA ILE A 57 3.56 -1.49 4.17
C ILE A 57 2.79 -0.70 3.11
N LEU A 58 1.49 -0.95 2.95
CA LEU A 58 0.65 -0.22 1.99
C LEU A 58 0.54 1.28 2.32
N ALA A 59 0.55 1.65 3.60
CA ALA A 59 0.56 3.06 4.00
C ALA A 59 1.88 3.74 3.65
N LEU A 60 3.02 3.09 3.92
CA LEU A 60 4.36 3.57 3.55
C LEU A 60 4.49 3.74 2.03
N ASP A 61 4.10 2.74 1.25
CA ASP A 61 4.16 2.78 -0.22
C ASP A 61 3.30 3.89 -0.80
N ARG A 62 2.10 4.12 -0.22
CA ARG A 62 1.23 5.22 -0.64
C ARG A 62 1.82 6.57 -0.28
N GLY A 63 2.32 6.75 0.94
CA GLY A 63 2.95 8.00 1.38
C GLY A 63 4.18 8.35 0.53
N GLU A 64 4.97 7.34 0.12
CA GLU A 64 6.11 7.54 -0.79
C GLU A 64 5.63 7.93 -2.20
N LYS A 65 4.61 7.24 -2.74
CA LYS A 65 4.03 7.56 -4.05
C LYS A 65 3.43 8.96 -4.12
N GLU A 66 2.89 9.44 -3.01
CA GLU A 66 2.32 10.78 -2.88
C GLU A 66 3.37 11.84 -2.48
N ASN A 67 4.67 11.47 -2.39
CA ASN A 67 5.79 12.33 -2.04
C ASN A 67 5.75 12.95 -0.63
N PHE A 68 5.05 12.33 0.31
CA PHE A 68 5.09 12.71 1.72
C PHE A 68 6.20 12.00 2.49
N LEU A 69 6.53 10.77 2.08
CA LEU A 69 7.50 9.92 2.75
C LEU A 69 8.65 9.53 1.83
N LYS A 70 9.82 9.31 2.44
CA LYS A 70 10.95 8.60 1.86
C LYS A 70 11.15 7.30 2.63
N VAL A 71 10.95 6.16 1.98
CA VAL A 71 10.99 4.84 2.61
C VAL A 71 12.29 4.13 2.25
N SER A 72 12.95 3.50 3.24
CA SER A 72 14.18 2.75 3.05
C SER A 72 14.23 1.52 3.93
N ILE A 73 14.99 0.51 3.48
CA ILE A 73 15.39 -0.62 4.32
C ILE A 73 16.79 -0.34 4.83
N ASN A 74 17.05 -0.63 6.10
CA ASN A 74 18.35 -0.46 6.73
C ASN A 74 18.83 -1.79 7.28
N LEU A 75 20.09 -2.08 7.04
CA LEU A 75 20.84 -3.19 7.66
C LEU A 75 22.19 -2.62 8.10
N ASP A 76 22.68 -3.07 9.25
CA ASP A 76 24.01 -2.67 9.70
C ASP A 76 25.06 -2.98 8.64
N GLU A 77 25.75 -1.95 8.19
CA GLU A 77 26.72 -2.01 7.09
C GLU A 77 27.87 -2.99 7.40
N THR A 78 28.30 -3.02 8.66
CA THR A 78 29.40 -3.90 9.10
C THR A 78 28.98 -5.36 8.97
N SER A 79 27.75 -5.67 9.35
CA SER A 79 27.18 -7.01 9.18
C SER A 79 27.02 -7.37 7.70
N GLY A 80 26.54 -6.42 6.89
CA GLY A 80 26.32 -6.63 5.45
C GLY A 80 27.62 -6.86 4.68
N THR A 81 28.62 -6.02 4.88
CA THR A 81 29.93 -6.15 4.23
C THR A 81 30.72 -7.34 4.77
N GLY A 82 30.55 -7.66 6.05
CA GLY A 82 31.22 -8.80 6.70
C GLY A 82 30.97 -10.12 6.00
N PHE A 83 29.78 -10.39 5.48
CA PHE A 83 29.49 -11.60 4.71
C PHE A 83 30.33 -11.69 3.44
N ILE A 84 30.53 -10.57 2.74
CA ILE A 84 31.31 -10.51 1.52
C ILE A 84 32.79 -10.70 1.85
N ILE A 85 33.31 -9.94 2.81
CA ILE A 85 34.68 -9.95 3.24
C ILE A 85 35.09 -11.36 3.68
N THR A 86 34.33 -12.01 4.54
CA THR A 86 34.62 -13.35 5.06
C THR A 86 34.67 -14.40 3.95
N LYS A 87 33.89 -14.25 2.88
CA LYS A 87 33.89 -15.18 1.74
C LYS A 87 35.11 -15.02 0.85
N TYR A 88 35.55 -13.78 0.62
CA TYR A 88 36.61 -13.49 -0.35
C TYR A 88 37.99 -13.31 0.27
N ILE A 89 38.13 -13.07 1.57
CA ILE A 89 39.38 -12.98 2.30
C ILE A 89 39.51 -14.17 3.21
N THR A 90 40.20 -15.20 2.75
CA THR A 90 40.50 -16.42 3.51
C THR A 90 41.86 -16.34 4.23
N ALA A 91 42.75 -15.48 3.82
CA ALA A 91 44.02 -15.22 4.44
C ALA A 91 44.46 -13.77 4.21
N GLU A 92 45.25 -13.21 5.13
CA GLU A 92 45.81 -11.88 4.98
C GLU A 92 46.86 -11.90 3.86
N SER A 93 46.72 -10.93 2.95
CA SER A 93 47.61 -10.76 1.79
C SER A 93 47.74 -9.27 1.45
N PRO A 94 48.75 -8.84 0.69
CA PRO A 94 48.84 -7.47 0.22
C PRO A 94 47.63 -7.00 -0.59
N CYS A 95 46.82 -7.94 -1.13
CA CYS A 95 45.62 -7.64 -1.91
C CYS A 95 44.37 -7.54 -1.03
N ALA A 96 44.41 -7.90 0.25
CA ALA A 96 43.25 -7.93 1.13
C ALA A 96 42.55 -6.56 1.23
N GLU A 97 43.31 -5.48 1.25
CA GLU A 97 42.74 -4.13 1.35
C GLU A 97 41.95 -3.74 0.07
N TYR A 98 42.45 -4.11 -1.11
CA TYR A 98 41.70 -3.92 -2.36
C TYR A 98 40.41 -4.71 -2.39
N ILE A 99 40.41 -5.93 -1.83
CA ILE A 99 39.23 -6.78 -1.73
C ILE A 99 38.22 -6.18 -0.74
N ARG A 100 38.67 -5.63 0.41
CA ARG A 100 37.81 -4.94 1.39
C ARG A 100 37.11 -3.73 0.74
N THR A 101 37.88 -2.91 0.04
CA THR A 101 37.38 -1.74 -0.69
C THR A 101 36.35 -2.15 -1.75
N ALA A 102 36.64 -3.18 -2.53
CA ALA A 102 35.73 -3.71 -3.54
C ALA A 102 34.45 -4.31 -2.92
N ALA A 103 34.56 -4.95 -1.76
CA ALA A 103 33.39 -5.50 -1.02
C ALA A 103 32.43 -4.39 -0.53
N VAL A 104 32.98 -3.30 0.01
CA VAL A 104 32.21 -2.13 0.42
C VAL A 104 31.52 -1.47 -0.79
N ASP A 105 32.25 -1.29 -1.91
CA ASP A 105 31.67 -0.73 -3.14
C ASP A 105 30.57 -1.64 -3.69
N SER A 106 30.82 -2.95 -3.76
CA SER A 106 29.86 -3.94 -4.22
C SER A 106 28.58 -3.92 -3.37
N TYR A 107 28.73 -3.90 -2.04
CA TYR A 107 27.61 -3.83 -1.10
C TYR A 107 26.78 -2.57 -1.32
N LYS A 108 27.40 -1.39 -1.22
CA LYS A 108 26.69 -0.10 -1.24
C LYS A 108 26.06 0.24 -2.58
N ARG A 109 26.77 -0.05 -3.67
CA ARG A 109 26.37 0.41 -5.00
C ARG A 109 25.55 -0.62 -5.78
N LEU A 110 25.82 -1.90 -5.58
CA LEU A 110 25.25 -2.96 -6.42
C LEU A 110 24.29 -3.88 -5.65
N ILE A 111 24.77 -4.52 -4.57
CA ILE A 111 24.02 -5.60 -3.93
C ILE A 111 22.86 -5.06 -3.10
N PHE A 112 23.16 -4.19 -2.13
CA PHE A 112 22.16 -3.76 -1.16
C PHE A 112 20.98 -3.00 -1.80
N PRO A 113 21.18 -2.04 -2.72
CA PRO A 113 20.09 -1.38 -3.41
C PRO A 113 19.21 -2.33 -4.25
N SER A 114 19.81 -3.40 -4.77
CA SER A 114 19.07 -4.43 -5.51
C SER A 114 18.22 -5.29 -4.58
N ILE A 115 18.79 -5.73 -3.45
CA ILE A 115 18.08 -6.53 -2.42
C ILE A 115 16.98 -5.69 -1.78
N GLU A 116 17.22 -4.43 -1.49
CA GLU A 116 16.20 -3.51 -0.95
C GLU A 116 14.99 -3.43 -1.87
N ARG A 117 15.19 -3.20 -3.17
CA ARG A 117 14.09 -3.16 -4.14
C ARG A 117 13.33 -4.49 -4.23
N GLU A 118 14.05 -5.60 -4.22
CA GLU A 118 13.48 -6.95 -4.27
C GLU A 118 12.59 -7.20 -3.04
N ILE A 119 13.11 -6.95 -1.84
CA ILE A 119 12.39 -7.14 -0.57
C ILE A 119 11.19 -6.21 -0.49
N ARG A 120 11.32 -4.93 -0.85
CA ARG A 120 10.20 -3.99 -0.88
C ARG A 120 9.10 -4.46 -1.83
N SER A 121 9.47 -4.90 -3.03
CA SER A 121 8.51 -5.44 -4.00
C SER A 121 7.77 -6.65 -3.47
N GLU A 122 8.46 -7.58 -2.81
CA GLU A 122 7.86 -8.75 -2.18
C GLU A 122 6.92 -8.38 -1.03
N LEU A 123 7.34 -7.47 -0.14
CA LEU A 123 6.51 -6.99 0.95
C LEU A 123 5.22 -6.34 0.44
N THR A 124 5.33 -5.50 -0.59
CA THR A 124 4.18 -4.84 -1.24
C THR A 124 3.23 -5.86 -1.87
N ALA A 125 3.76 -6.84 -2.61
CA ALA A 125 2.94 -7.88 -3.23
C ALA A 125 2.18 -8.72 -2.19
N ASN A 126 2.86 -9.15 -1.13
CA ASN A 126 2.24 -9.90 -0.03
C ASN A 126 1.19 -9.06 0.71
N ALA A 127 1.47 -7.78 0.95
CA ALA A 127 0.55 -6.86 1.60
C ALA A 127 -0.71 -6.62 0.75
N ALA A 128 -0.55 -6.45 -0.56
CA ALA A 128 -1.67 -6.27 -1.48
C ALA A 128 -2.56 -7.52 -1.54
N GLU A 129 -1.98 -8.73 -1.60
CA GLU A 129 -2.73 -9.98 -1.58
C GLU A 129 -3.58 -10.13 -0.31
N GLN A 130 -2.99 -9.83 0.86
CA GLN A 130 -3.72 -9.89 2.13
C GLN A 130 -4.82 -8.82 2.22
N ALA A 131 -4.57 -7.62 1.73
CA ALA A 131 -5.59 -6.56 1.69
C ALA A 131 -6.77 -6.97 0.80
N ILE A 132 -6.54 -7.60 -0.35
CA ILE A 132 -7.58 -8.13 -1.22
C ILE A 132 -8.41 -9.21 -0.51
N LYS A 133 -7.77 -10.12 0.22
CA LYS A 133 -8.47 -11.18 0.99
C LYS A 133 -9.39 -10.57 2.06
N VAL A 134 -8.90 -9.59 2.81
CA VAL A 134 -9.69 -8.88 3.83
C VAL A 134 -10.87 -8.14 3.18
N PHE A 135 -10.61 -7.41 2.10
CA PHE A 135 -11.65 -6.70 1.36
C PHE A 135 -12.73 -7.67 0.85
N ALA A 136 -12.33 -8.78 0.23
CA ALA A 136 -13.26 -9.78 -0.29
C ALA A 136 -14.14 -10.39 0.83
N SER A 137 -13.56 -10.66 2.01
CA SER A 137 -14.30 -11.15 3.17
C SER A 137 -15.34 -10.14 3.65
N ASN A 138 -14.94 -8.87 3.78
CA ASN A 138 -15.84 -7.80 4.22
C ASN A 138 -16.96 -7.55 3.20
N LEU A 139 -16.62 -7.52 1.92
CA LEU A 139 -17.59 -7.36 0.84
C LEU A 139 -18.60 -8.51 0.82
N ARG A 140 -18.14 -9.75 1.00
CA ARG A 140 -19.01 -10.91 1.09
C ARG A 140 -20.03 -10.77 2.22
N GLN A 141 -19.58 -10.37 3.41
CA GLN A 141 -20.48 -10.17 4.56
C GLN A 141 -21.50 -9.06 4.27
N LEU A 142 -21.10 -7.97 3.63
CA LEU A 142 -21.97 -6.89 3.25
C LEU A 142 -23.04 -7.35 2.23
N LEU A 143 -22.62 -8.08 1.20
CA LEU A 143 -23.51 -8.59 0.15
C LEU A 143 -24.49 -9.67 0.65
N LEU A 144 -24.12 -10.41 1.69
CA LEU A 144 -24.95 -11.46 2.29
C LEU A 144 -25.85 -10.93 3.42
N GLN A 145 -25.91 -9.62 3.66
CA GLN A 145 -26.85 -9.07 4.61
C GLN A 145 -28.30 -9.39 4.19
N PRO A 146 -29.16 -9.81 5.13
CA PRO A 146 -30.54 -10.10 4.80
C PRO A 146 -31.26 -8.83 4.33
N PRO A 147 -32.10 -8.93 3.27
CA PRO A 147 -32.87 -7.77 2.80
C PRO A 147 -33.90 -7.35 3.83
N LEU A 148 -34.26 -6.07 3.82
CA LEU A 148 -35.40 -5.55 4.58
C LEU A 148 -36.68 -6.20 4.04
N LYS A 149 -37.40 -6.91 4.91
CA LYS A 149 -38.63 -7.62 4.52
C LYS A 149 -39.83 -6.66 4.51
N ASN A 150 -40.70 -6.87 3.55
CA ASN A 150 -42.01 -6.20 3.44
C ASN A 150 -41.94 -4.65 3.43
N SER A 151 -40.84 -4.11 2.88
CA SER A 151 -40.66 -2.66 2.78
C SER A 151 -40.50 -2.24 1.33
N ILE A 152 -41.06 -1.07 1.02
CA ILE A 152 -40.71 -0.36 -0.23
C ILE A 152 -39.47 0.46 0.06
N MET A 153 -38.46 0.35 -0.80
CA MET A 153 -37.16 0.98 -0.59
C MET A 153 -36.84 1.96 -1.71
N LEU A 154 -36.26 3.09 -1.34
CA LEU A 154 -35.67 4.04 -2.28
C LEU A 154 -34.16 3.94 -2.17
N GLY A 155 -33.51 3.48 -3.24
CA GLY A 155 -32.07 3.46 -3.37
C GLY A 155 -31.57 4.72 -4.06
N LEU A 156 -30.48 5.31 -3.55
CA LEU A 156 -29.84 6.48 -4.13
C LEU A 156 -28.35 6.18 -4.36
N ASP A 157 -27.90 6.32 -5.62
CA ASP A 157 -26.50 6.19 -6.04
C ASP A 157 -25.94 7.57 -6.37
N PRO A 158 -25.09 8.16 -5.49
CA PRO A 158 -24.59 9.51 -5.68
C PRO A 158 -23.53 9.58 -6.78
N ALA A 159 -23.68 10.56 -7.69
CA ALA A 159 -22.67 10.88 -8.67
C ALA A 159 -22.65 12.38 -8.98
N TYR A 160 -21.47 12.99 -8.91
CA TYR A 160 -21.33 14.45 -9.10
C TYR A 160 -21.62 14.89 -10.54
N ARG A 161 -21.00 14.26 -11.52
CA ARG A 161 -21.07 14.66 -12.92
C ARG A 161 -22.34 14.18 -13.64
N THR A 162 -22.72 12.92 -13.41
CA THR A 162 -23.83 12.27 -14.12
C THR A 162 -25.16 12.35 -13.38
N GLY A 163 -25.19 12.99 -12.21
CA GLY A 163 -26.34 13.09 -11.33
C GLY A 163 -26.55 11.87 -10.45
N CYS A 164 -27.26 12.05 -9.35
CA CYS A 164 -27.65 10.97 -8.44
C CYS A 164 -28.78 10.14 -9.05
N LYS A 165 -28.55 8.86 -9.23
CA LYS A 165 -29.57 7.92 -9.74
C LYS A 165 -30.41 7.43 -8.60
N ILE A 166 -31.72 7.34 -8.81
CA ILE A 166 -32.69 6.91 -7.83
C ILE A 166 -33.52 5.78 -8.42
N ALA A 167 -33.75 4.75 -7.63
CA ALA A 167 -34.69 3.69 -7.92
C ALA A 167 -35.57 3.42 -6.71
N VAL A 168 -36.86 3.19 -6.94
CA VAL A 168 -37.81 2.71 -5.94
C VAL A 168 -38.12 1.26 -6.27
N VAL A 169 -38.01 0.39 -5.27
CA VAL A 169 -38.27 -1.06 -5.42
C VAL A 169 -39.27 -1.52 -4.37
N ASP A 170 -40.08 -2.50 -4.73
CA ASP A 170 -40.99 -3.14 -3.77
C ASP A 170 -40.30 -4.20 -2.91
N SER A 171 -41.05 -4.84 -2.03
CA SER A 171 -40.55 -5.87 -1.11
C SER A 171 -40.00 -7.12 -1.79
N THR A 172 -40.26 -7.31 -3.09
CA THR A 172 -39.77 -8.44 -3.91
C THR A 172 -38.55 -8.06 -4.75
N GLY A 173 -38.14 -6.76 -4.72
CA GLY A 173 -37.05 -6.23 -5.55
C GLY A 173 -37.51 -5.77 -6.94
N LYS A 174 -38.83 -5.76 -7.24
CA LYS A 174 -39.34 -5.22 -8.50
C LYS A 174 -39.18 -3.70 -8.52
N VAL A 175 -38.60 -3.18 -9.59
CA VAL A 175 -38.45 -1.73 -9.79
C VAL A 175 -39.82 -1.11 -10.07
N LEU A 176 -40.23 -0.16 -9.21
CA LEU A 176 -41.50 0.60 -9.34
C LEU A 176 -41.31 1.91 -10.07
N ASP A 177 -40.16 2.59 -9.82
CA ASP A 177 -39.87 3.90 -10.44
C ASP A 177 -38.36 4.16 -10.48
N THR A 178 -37.92 5.00 -11.42
CA THR A 178 -36.53 5.45 -11.53
C THR A 178 -36.46 6.91 -11.91
N THR A 179 -35.48 7.65 -11.40
CA THR A 179 -35.21 9.03 -11.79
C THR A 179 -33.75 9.40 -11.56
N VAL A 180 -33.37 10.58 -12.08
CA VAL A 180 -32.06 11.18 -11.83
C VAL A 180 -32.28 12.58 -11.27
N ILE A 181 -31.52 12.94 -10.25
CA ILE A 181 -31.51 14.27 -9.65
C ILE A 181 -30.09 14.83 -9.64
N TYR A 182 -29.98 16.16 -9.60
CA TYR A 182 -28.71 16.88 -9.69
C TYR A 182 -28.55 17.87 -8.52
N PRO A 183 -28.44 17.40 -7.26
CA PRO A 183 -28.36 18.30 -6.09
C PRO A 183 -27.00 18.97 -5.92
N THR A 184 -25.96 18.51 -6.64
CA THR A 184 -24.56 18.94 -6.48
C THR A 184 -24.06 19.73 -7.69
N PRO A 185 -22.98 20.53 -7.53
CA PRO A 185 -22.31 21.18 -8.64
C PRO A 185 -21.89 20.16 -9.74
N PRO A 186 -21.86 20.56 -11.02
CA PRO A 186 -22.07 21.92 -11.54
C PRO A 186 -23.53 22.35 -11.67
N GLN A 187 -24.50 21.44 -11.59
CA GLN A 187 -25.90 21.77 -11.88
C GLN A 187 -26.64 22.37 -10.69
N ASN A 188 -26.34 21.95 -9.46
CA ASN A 188 -26.84 22.49 -8.19
C ASN A 188 -28.38 22.73 -8.12
N LYS A 189 -29.17 21.77 -8.68
CA LYS A 189 -30.64 21.84 -8.75
C LYS A 189 -31.29 21.28 -7.47
N ILE A 190 -31.03 21.90 -6.33
CA ILE A 190 -31.40 21.39 -5.02
C ILE A 190 -32.92 21.30 -4.85
N GLU A 191 -33.68 22.38 -5.19
CA GLU A 191 -35.12 22.42 -5.00
C GLU A 191 -35.86 21.45 -5.94
N GLU A 192 -35.40 21.31 -7.20
CA GLU A 192 -35.93 20.31 -8.12
C GLU A 192 -35.70 18.88 -7.58
N ALA A 193 -34.50 18.61 -7.03
CA ALA A 193 -34.15 17.33 -6.43
C ALA A 193 -35.04 17.01 -5.22
N LYS A 194 -35.25 17.96 -4.33
CA LYS A 194 -36.18 17.81 -3.18
C LYS A 194 -37.60 17.50 -3.63
N ALA A 195 -38.12 18.26 -4.59
CA ALA A 195 -39.48 18.06 -5.09
C ALA A 195 -39.66 16.66 -5.71
N LYS A 196 -38.70 16.18 -6.49
CA LYS A 196 -38.71 14.82 -7.06
C LYS A 196 -38.68 13.76 -5.98
N LEU A 197 -37.80 13.87 -4.98
CA LEU A 197 -37.70 12.92 -3.87
C LEU A 197 -39.01 12.88 -3.07
N HIS A 198 -39.56 14.02 -2.70
CA HIS A 198 -40.85 14.09 -2.00
C HIS A 198 -41.99 13.44 -2.79
N SER A 199 -42.02 13.66 -4.11
CA SER A 199 -43.01 13.05 -4.99
C SER A 199 -42.91 11.51 -4.97
N LEU A 200 -41.68 10.97 -5.11
CA LEU A 200 -41.46 9.51 -5.09
C LEU A 200 -41.82 8.89 -3.75
N ILE A 201 -41.42 9.49 -2.64
CA ILE A 201 -41.71 9.03 -1.29
C ILE A 201 -43.24 8.97 -1.05
N LYS A 202 -43.96 10.04 -1.41
CA LYS A 202 -45.42 10.07 -1.26
C LYS A 202 -46.14 9.10 -2.21
N LYS A 203 -45.69 9.00 -3.48
CA LYS A 203 -46.32 8.16 -4.49
C LYS A 203 -46.22 6.67 -4.14
N HIS A 204 -45.12 6.24 -3.60
CA HIS A 204 -44.83 4.83 -3.35
C HIS A 204 -44.89 4.43 -1.85
N ASN A 205 -45.11 5.38 -0.98
CA ASN A 205 -45.15 5.18 0.48
C ASN A 205 -43.85 4.54 1.02
N VAL A 206 -42.73 5.13 0.62
CA VAL A 206 -41.37 4.67 0.99
C VAL A 206 -41.10 4.92 2.46
#